data_d17f42b246731c265779d592fdf81a6e
#
_entry.id   d17f42b246731c265779d592fdf81a6e
#
_cell.length_a   1.000
_cell.length_b   1.000
_cell.length_c   1.000
_cell.angle_alpha   90.00
_cell.angle_beta   90.00
_cell.angle_gamma   90.00
#
_symmetry.space_group_name_H-M   'P 1'
#
loop_
_entity.id
_entity.type
_entity.pdbx_description
1 polymer ?
#
loop_
_entity_poly.entity_id
_entity_poly.type
_entity_poly.pdbx_seq_one_letter_code
_entity_poly.pdbx_strand_id
1 'polypeptide(L)'
;MTEPLPPVKLPAQPADVAAPKLDPKTGEIQAAFAKSHESFLAIAKKGEAQVVFLGDSITAGWAGNGKEAFKEYAKYNAANFGIGGDRVQHVLWRVENGEFE
;
A
#
# COMPACT_ATOMS: atom_id res chain seq x y z
N MET A 1 -30.11 -14.17 -17.73
CA MET A 1 -29.25 -13.60 -16.70
C MET A 1 -28.01 -14.45 -16.53
N THR A 2 -26.87 -13.85 -16.68
CA THR A 2 -25.63 -14.58 -16.51
C THR A 2 -25.22 -14.54 -15.04
N GLU A 3 -24.89 -15.71 -14.52
CA GLU A 3 -24.34 -15.76 -13.17
C GLU A 3 -22.94 -15.17 -13.17
N PRO A 4 -22.58 -14.41 -12.13
CA PRO A 4 -21.21 -13.95 -12.02
C PRO A 4 -20.26 -15.14 -11.91
N LEU A 5 -19.10 -15.02 -12.52
CA LEU A 5 -18.08 -16.03 -12.38
C LEU A 5 -17.69 -16.16 -10.91
N PRO A 6 -17.46 -17.38 -10.42
CA PRO A 6 -17.01 -17.54 -9.06
C PRO A 6 -15.67 -16.82 -8.86
N PRO A 7 -15.44 -16.24 -7.69
CA PRO A 7 -14.17 -15.57 -7.43
C PRO A 7 -13.02 -16.58 -7.50
N VAL A 8 -11.86 -16.10 -7.91
CA VAL A 8 -10.65 -16.92 -7.90
C VAL A 8 -10.36 -17.28 -6.44
N LYS A 9 -10.07 -18.56 -6.20
CA LYS A 9 -9.71 -19.01 -4.87
C LYS A 9 -8.29 -18.53 -4.56
N LEU A 10 -8.20 -17.55 -3.68
CA LEU A 10 -6.91 -17.01 -3.27
C LEU A 10 -6.28 -17.88 -2.20
N PRO A 11 -4.94 -17.96 -2.16
CA PRO A 11 -4.26 -18.62 -1.06
C PRO A 11 -4.55 -17.90 0.26
N ALA A 12 -4.53 -18.65 1.35
CA ALA A 12 -4.69 -18.06 2.67
C ALA A 12 -3.53 -17.10 2.95
N GLN A 13 -3.84 -15.95 3.53
CA GLN A 13 -2.84 -14.95 3.89
C GLN A 13 -2.95 -14.63 5.38
N PRO A 14 -2.24 -15.38 6.23
CA PRO A 14 -2.19 -15.06 7.65
C PRO A 14 -1.64 -13.65 7.86
N ALA A 15 -2.16 -12.96 8.87
CA ALA A 15 -1.80 -11.55 9.09
C ALA A 15 -0.31 -11.35 9.48
N ASP A 16 0.35 -12.37 9.95
CA ASP A 16 1.75 -12.30 10.37
C ASP A 16 2.74 -12.83 9.32
N VAL A 17 2.25 -13.13 8.13
CA VAL A 17 3.10 -13.62 7.03
C VAL A 17 2.98 -12.65 5.85
N ALA A 18 4.09 -12.06 5.45
CA ALA A 18 4.11 -11.11 4.36
C ALA A 18 3.53 -11.71 3.07
N ALA A 19 2.60 -10.98 2.44
CA ALA A 19 1.98 -11.40 1.20
C ALA A 19 1.51 -10.18 0.41
N PRO A 20 1.66 -10.18 -0.93
CA PRO A 20 1.16 -9.08 -1.73
C PRO A 20 -0.36 -9.11 -1.81
N LYS A 21 -0.95 -7.95 -2.08
CA LYS A 21 -2.39 -7.85 -2.23
C LYS A 21 -2.81 -8.40 -3.59
N LEU A 22 -3.68 -9.39 -3.59
CA LEU A 22 -4.11 -10.06 -4.80
C LEU A 22 -5.49 -9.59 -5.26
N ASP A 23 -5.68 -9.57 -6.58
CA ASP A 23 -6.96 -9.27 -7.17
C ASP A 23 -7.82 -10.54 -7.12
N PRO A 24 -9.00 -10.51 -6.47
CA PRO A 24 -9.85 -11.70 -6.37
C PRO A 24 -10.41 -12.15 -7.72
N LYS A 25 -10.34 -11.33 -8.75
CA LYS A 25 -10.81 -11.68 -10.08
C LYS A 25 -9.78 -12.46 -10.89
N THR A 26 -8.50 -12.15 -10.70
CA THR A 26 -7.43 -12.72 -11.53
C THR A 26 -6.47 -13.61 -10.75
N GLY A 27 -6.39 -13.46 -9.42
CA GLY A 27 -5.40 -14.14 -8.61
C GLY A 27 -4.01 -13.53 -8.68
N GLU A 28 -3.83 -12.49 -9.49
CA GLU A 28 -2.56 -11.80 -9.62
C GLU A 28 -2.48 -10.63 -8.66
N ILE A 29 -1.28 -10.03 -8.51
CA ILE A 29 -1.11 -8.85 -7.69
C ILE A 29 -2.04 -7.74 -8.20
N GLN A 30 -2.79 -7.12 -7.31
CA GLN A 30 -3.72 -6.06 -7.67
C GLN A 30 -2.97 -4.91 -8.34
N ALA A 31 -3.47 -4.46 -9.50
CA ALA A 31 -2.80 -3.42 -10.29
C ALA A 31 -2.59 -2.12 -9.52
N ALA A 32 -3.62 -1.67 -8.80
CA ALA A 32 -3.51 -0.43 -8.02
C ALA A 32 -2.47 -0.57 -6.89
N PHE A 33 -2.41 -1.73 -6.26
CA PHE A 33 -1.41 -2.01 -5.22
C PHE A 33 0.00 -1.98 -5.81
N ALA A 34 0.21 -2.66 -6.94
CA ALA A 34 1.51 -2.71 -7.59
C ALA A 34 1.98 -1.32 -8.02
N LYS A 35 1.08 -0.52 -8.58
CA LYS A 35 1.40 0.83 -9.04
C LYS A 35 1.78 1.74 -7.88
N SER A 36 1.04 1.68 -6.78
CA SER A 36 1.36 2.46 -5.59
C SER A 36 2.70 2.03 -5.00
N HIS A 37 2.93 0.73 -4.92
CA HIS A 37 4.20 0.19 -4.42
C HIS A 37 5.39 0.69 -5.25
N GLU A 38 5.29 0.66 -6.58
CA GLU A 38 6.35 1.17 -7.45
C GLU A 38 6.59 2.66 -7.24
N SER A 39 5.53 3.43 -7.06
CA SER A 39 5.63 4.86 -6.77
C SER A 39 6.39 5.10 -5.46
N PHE A 40 6.10 4.30 -4.44
CA PHE A 40 6.77 4.40 -3.15
C PHE A 40 8.24 3.97 -3.24
N LEU A 41 8.54 2.96 -4.04
CA LEU A 41 9.92 2.55 -4.29
C LEU A 41 10.74 3.68 -4.90
N ALA A 42 10.15 4.43 -5.83
CA ALA A 42 10.82 5.59 -6.43
C ALA A 42 11.14 6.66 -5.38
N ILE A 43 10.21 6.89 -4.44
CA ILE A 43 10.42 7.83 -3.35
C ILE A 43 11.53 7.32 -2.41
N ALA A 44 11.49 6.03 -2.09
CA ALA A 44 12.49 5.42 -1.22
C ALA A 44 13.90 5.50 -1.82
N LYS A 45 14.02 5.29 -3.12
CA LYS A 45 15.32 5.36 -3.82
C LYS A 45 15.96 6.74 -3.76
N LYS A 46 15.15 7.79 -3.72
CA LYS A 46 15.68 9.16 -3.59
C LYS A 46 16.33 9.40 -2.24
N GLY A 47 15.92 8.65 -1.21
CA GLY A 47 16.48 8.77 0.12
C GLY A 47 16.22 10.10 0.81
N GLU A 48 15.30 10.89 0.31
CA GLU A 48 15.02 12.23 0.84
C GLU A 48 13.94 12.26 1.92
N ALA A 49 13.08 11.23 1.97
CA ALA A 49 12.01 11.16 2.95
C ALA A 49 12.59 10.89 4.34
N GLN A 50 12.33 11.79 5.28
CA GLN A 50 12.79 11.67 6.66
C GLN A 50 11.73 11.04 7.56
N VAL A 51 10.46 11.15 7.17
CA VAL A 51 9.34 10.59 7.90
C VAL A 51 8.44 9.87 6.90
N VAL A 52 8.07 8.64 7.20
CA VAL A 52 7.19 7.85 6.35
C VAL A 52 5.94 7.47 7.14
N PHE A 53 4.77 7.74 6.55
CA PHE A 53 3.49 7.31 7.09
C PHE A 53 3.12 6.02 6.37
N LEU A 54 3.12 4.92 7.09
CA LEU A 54 2.86 3.59 6.53
C LEU A 54 1.51 3.08 7.03
N GLY A 55 0.70 2.53 6.14
CA GLY A 55 -0.57 1.96 6.54
C GLY A 55 -1.56 1.79 5.40
N ASP A 56 -2.84 1.82 5.76
CA ASP A 56 -3.96 1.54 4.87
C ASP A 56 -4.67 2.82 4.41
N SER A 57 -6.00 2.73 4.20
CA SER A 57 -6.81 3.87 3.75
C SER A 57 -6.81 5.03 4.73
N ILE A 58 -6.70 4.78 6.02
CA ILE A 58 -6.66 5.85 7.03
C ILE A 58 -5.39 6.66 6.81
N THR A 59 -4.26 6.01 6.59
CA THR A 59 -2.99 6.67 6.29
C THR A 59 -3.04 7.36 4.93
N ALA A 60 -3.57 6.70 3.90
CA ALA A 60 -3.72 7.29 2.58
C ALA A 60 -4.58 8.55 2.62
N GLY A 61 -5.52 8.63 3.54
CA GLY A 61 -6.41 9.79 3.73
C GLY A 61 -5.69 11.09 4.04
N TRP A 62 -4.46 11.03 4.50
CA TRP A 62 -3.66 12.23 4.73
C TRP A 62 -3.33 12.97 3.43
N ALA A 63 -3.41 12.30 2.28
CA ALA A 63 -3.26 12.96 0.98
C ALA A 63 -4.58 13.56 0.48
N GLY A 64 -5.70 13.17 1.08
CA GLY A 64 -7.04 13.65 0.77
C GLY A 64 -7.60 14.52 1.88
N ASN A 65 -8.51 13.96 2.69
CA ASN A 65 -9.18 14.70 3.76
C ASN A 65 -8.22 15.25 4.82
N GLY A 66 -7.11 14.58 5.06
CA GLY A 66 -6.09 15.04 6.02
C GLY A 66 -5.00 15.91 5.43
N LYS A 67 -5.15 16.35 4.19
CA LYS A 67 -4.13 17.08 3.45
C LYS A 67 -3.61 18.32 4.17
N GLU A 68 -4.50 19.10 4.77
CA GLU A 68 -4.08 20.31 5.47
C GLU A 68 -3.20 20.00 6.68
N ALA A 69 -3.58 18.97 7.45
CA ALA A 69 -2.77 18.56 8.60
C ALA A 69 -1.44 17.95 8.14
N PHE A 70 -1.44 17.21 7.05
CA PHE A 70 -0.22 16.60 6.52
C PHE A 70 0.81 17.64 6.09
N LYS A 71 0.39 18.82 5.66
CA LYS A 71 1.30 19.91 5.28
C LYS A 71 2.25 20.29 6.41
N GLU A 72 1.83 20.14 7.66
CA GLU A 72 2.68 20.43 8.81
C GLU A 72 3.94 19.55 8.84
N TYR A 73 3.85 18.36 8.22
CA TYR A 73 4.97 17.42 8.18
C TYR A 73 5.83 17.57 6.93
N ALA A 74 5.44 18.43 5.99
CA ALA A 74 6.19 18.63 4.75
C ALA A 74 7.61 19.14 5.03
N LYS A 75 7.79 19.92 6.08
CA LYS A 75 9.10 20.42 6.49
C LYS A 75 10.06 19.30 6.92
N TYR A 76 9.55 18.11 7.19
CA TYR A 76 10.36 16.94 7.55
C TYR A 76 10.51 15.99 6.38
N ASN A 77 10.17 16.41 5.16
CA ASN A 77 10.16 15.56 3.98
C ASN A 77 9.36 14.28 4.22
N ALA A 78 8.12 14.45 4.69
CA ALA A 78 7.25 13.33 5.00
C ALA A 78 6.71 12.70 3.71
N ALA A 79 6.68 11.37 3.66
CA ALA A 79 6.10 10.61 2.57
C ALA A 79 4.93 9.79 3.10
N ASN A 80 3.86 9.69 2.30
CA ASN A 80 2.67 8.93 2.66
C ASN A 80 2.66 7.63 1.86
N PHE A 81 2.95 6.52 2.53
CA PHE A 81 2.96 5.18 1.95
C PHE A 81 1.69 4.40 2.30
N GLY A 82 0.58 5.09 2.45
CA GLY A 82 -0.71 4.44 2.70
C GLY A 82 -1.34 3.91 1.42
N ILE A 83 -1.92 2.73 1.48
CA ILE A 83 -2.69 2.13 0.39
C ILE A 83 -4.04 1.69 0.93
N GLY A 84 -5.11 2.16 0.30
CA GLY A 84 -6.47 1.81 0.71
C GLY A 84 -6.72 0.31 0.64
N GLY A 85 -7.35 -0.23 1.67
CA GLY A 85 -7.69 -1.64 1.72
C GLY A 85 -6.57 -2.59 2.12
N ASP A 86 -5.37 -2.08 2.39
CA ASP A 86 -4.25 -2.92 2.83
C ASP A 86 -4.53 -3.52 4.20
N ARG A 87 -4.11 -4.77 4.36
CA ARG A 87 -4.10 -5.47 5.63
C ARG A 87 -2.67 -5.59 6.13
N VAL A 88 -2.50 -6.09 7.35
CA VAL A 88 -1.17 -6.21 7.97
C VAL A 88 -0.19 -6.98 7.08
N GLN A 89 -0.62 -8.10 6.49
CA GLN A 89 0.24 -8.89 5.63
C GLN A 89 0.69 -8.13 4.39
N HIS A 90 -0.14 -7.24 3.86
CA HIS A 90 0.19 -6.44 2.67
C HIS A 90 1.23 -5.37 3.01
N VAL A 91 1.06 -4.70 4.13
CA VAL A 91 2.02 -3.70 4.61
C VAL A 91 3.36 -4.36 4.89
N LEU A 92 3.35 -5.53 5.53
CA LEU A 92 4.56 -6.28 5.82
C LEU A 92 5.30 -6.65 4.53
N TRP A 93 4.58 -7.12 3.51
CA TRP A 93 5.16 -7.43 2.21
C TRP A 93 5.87 -6.23 1.60
N ARG A 94 5.24 -5.05 1.66
CA ARG A 94 5.83 -3.82 1.11
C ARG A 94 7.11 -3.44 1.83
N VAL A 95 7.14 -3.57 3.15
CA VAL A 95 8.34 -3.27 3.94
C VAL A 95 9.49 -4.19 3.52
N GLU A 96 9.20 -5.48 3.31
CA GLU A 96 10.20 -6.46 2.90
C GLU A 96 10.63 -6.33 1.44
N ASN A 97 9.87 -5.62 0.62
CA ASN A 97 10.11 -5.52 -0.82
C ASN A 97 10.54 -4.12 -1.27
N GLY A 98 11.25 -3.41 -0.43
CA GLY A 98 12.03 -2.25 -0.83
C GLY A 98 11.53 -0.89 -0.40
N GLU A 99 10.34 -0.77 0.22
CA GLU A 99 9.84 0.55 0.60
C GLU A 99 10.68 1.21 1.71
N PHE A 100 11.50 0.44 2.39
CA PHE A 100 12.34 0.93 3.49
C PHE A 100 13.83 0.60 3.32
N GLU A 101 14.28 0.63 2.10
CA GLU A 101 15.70 0.46 1.82
C GLU A 101 16.44 1.79 1.69
#